data_523bbdb6835a198f162a0ba3abf356ec
#
_entry.id   523bbdb6835a198f162a0ba3abf356ec
#
_cell.length_a   1.000
_cell.length_b   1.000
_cell.length_c   1.000
_cell.angle_alpha   90.00
_cell.angle_beta   90.00
_cell.angle_gamma   90.00
#
_symmetry.space_group_name_H-M   'P 1'
#
loop_
_entity.id
_entity.type
_entity.pdbx_description
1 polymer ?
#
loop_
_entity_poly.entity_id
_entity_poly.type
_entity_poly.pdbx_seq_one_letter_code
_entity_poly.pdbx_strand_id
1 'polypeptide(L)'
;TLFRSKYTMKTDRIDSVREQAKYEVGLEKFLSTNGIGAFADTFQDLHGLKQLPGIAAQNLMGKGIGFGPEGDYKISALSAVLMKMSEGKEGATGFIEDYTYDLTPGQELELASHMLEVPPAFAATKPEIDVIPLGIGGKEDPARLIFDGVTGDGIQVTMVDMGDHFRIICADIELVKQPKPMPKLPVARIMYRHKPNFQIGTAAWCYAGGAHHSVVSTALTRDDIAMFARLTGTELITIGEDTTEADLQKFFMK
;
A
#
# COMPACT_ATOMS: atom_id res chain seq x y z
N THR A 1 20.21 15.97 -3.37
CA THR A 1 21.34 15.06 -3.11
C THR A 1 20.90 13.74 -2.48
N LEU A 2 19.99 13.77 -1.48
CA LEU A 2 19.53 12.57 -0.78
C LEU A 2 18.83 11.57 -1.74
N PHE A 3 17.97 12.04 -2.63
CA PHE A 3 17.30 11.16 -3.62
C PHE A 3 18.31 10.51 -4.57
N ARG A 4 19.35 11.24 -5.01
CA ARG A 4 20.39 10.68 -5.89
C ARG A 4 21.21 9.55 -5.24
N SER A 5 21.37 9.54 -3.93
CA SER A 5 22.05 8.45 -3.23
C SER A 5 21.16 7.23 -3.05
N LYS A 6 19.86 7.46 -2.77
CA LYS A 6 18.88 6.39 -2.53
C LYS A 6 18.37 5.73 -3.81
N TYR A 7 18.19 6.49 -4.89
CA TYR A 7 17.44 6.09 -6.09
C TYR A 7 18.25 6.27 -7.37
N THR A 8 17.87 5.57 -8.42
CA THR A 8 18.45 5.71 -9.76
C THR A 8 17.68 6.81 -10.51
N MET A 9 18.36 7.88 -10.92
CA MET A 9 17.75 8.98 -11.68
C MET A 9 17.58 8.57 -13.15
N LYS A 10 16.34 8.55 -13.65
CA LYS A 10 16.00 8.30 -15.07
C LYS A 10 15.54 9.55 -15.81
N THR A 11 15.35 10.66 -15.08
CA THR A 11 14.89 11.93 -15.63
C THR A 11 15.96 13.01 -15.55
N ASP A 12 15.94 13.93 -16.47
CA ASP A 12 16.67 15.21 -16.45
C ASP A 12 15.81 16.38 -15.90
N ARG A 13 14.51 16.15 -15.67
CA ARG A 13 13.56 17.12 -15.09
C ARG A 13 13.79 17.31 -13.58
N ILE A 14 14.98 17.82 -13.22
CA ILE A 14 15.44 17.91 -11.83
C ILE A 14 14.56 18.84 -10.98
N ASP A 15 13.92 19.84 -11.58
CA ASP A 15 13.05 20.76 -10.83
C ASP A 15 11.78 20.08 -10.33
N SER A 16 11.19 19.14 -11.10
CA SER A 16 10.11 18.28 -10.64
C SER A 16 10.52 17.43 -9.43
N VAL A 17 11.73 16.87 -9.49
CA VAL A 17 12.29 16.08 -8.36
C VAL A 17 12.54 16.94 -7.12
N ARG A 18 13.00 18.17 -7.30
CA ARG A 18 13.18 19.13 -6.20
C ARG A 18 11.86 19.53 -5.55
N GLU A 19 10.80 19.64 -6.35
CA GLU A 19 9.47 19.96 -5.82
C GLU A 19 8.98 18.86 -4.87
N GLN A 20 9.13 17.58 -5.24
CA GLN A 20 8.84 16.46 -4.34
C GLN A 20 9.69 16.48 -3.05
N ALA A 21 10.95 16.84 -3.16
CA ALA A 21 11.81 16.96 -1.98
C ALA A 21 11.36 18.08 -1.02
N LYS A 22 10.78 19.17 -1.54
CA LYS A 22 10.19 20.23 -0.69
C LYS A 22 8.96 19.71 0.05
N TYR A 23 8.11 18.93 -0.63
CA TYR A 23 6.92 18.32 -0.01
C TYR A 23 7.31 17.37 1.11
N GLU A 24 8.29 16.48 0.87
CA GLU A 24 8.77 15.57 1.91
C GLU A 24 9.26 16.34 3.14
N VAL A 25 10.15 17.31 2.96
CA VAL A 25 10.71 18.11 4.08
C VAL A 25 9.62 18.92 4.80
N GLY A 26 8.69 19.51 4.04
CA GLY A 26 7.59 20.31 4.58
C GLY A 26 6.61 19.47 5.40
N LEU A 27 6.18 18.35 4.85
CA LEU A 27 5.28 17.42 5.52
C LEU A 27 5.94 16.77 6.74
N GLU A 28 7.19 16.29 6.62
CA GLU A 28 7.93 15.71 7.75
C GLU A 28 8.03 16.68 8.92
N LYS A 29 8.39 17.93 8.64
CA LYS A 29 8.47 18.97 9.66
C LYS A 29 7.11 19.24 10.29
N PHE A 30 6.05 19.38 9.49
CA PHE A 30 4.70 19.62 9.99
C PHE A 30 4.21 18.48 10.87
N LEU A 31 4.32 17.25 10.38
CA LEU A 31 3.85 16.05 11.09
C LEU A 31 4.62 15.87 12.41
N SER A 32 5.95 15.95 12.38
CA SER A 32 6.79 15.79 13.58
C SER A 32 6.56 16.86 14.62
N THR A 33 6.42 18.13 14.19
CA THR A 33 6.17 19.27 15.11
C THR A 33 4.84 19.14 15.82
N ASN A 34 3.84 18.52 15.17
CA ASN A 34 2.49 18.36 15.73
C ASN A 34 2.24 16.97 16.34
N GLY A 35 3.23 16.09 16.39
CA GLY A 35 3.09 14.76 16.96
C GLY A 35 2.15 13.84 16.14
N ILE A 36 2.08 14.05 14.81
CA ILE A 36 1.19 13.32 13.92
C ILE A 36 1.94 12.12 13.34
N GLY A 37 1.40 10.92 13.56
CA GLY A 37 1.99 9.64 13.12
C GLY A 37 1.44 9.10 11.80
N ALA A 38 0.39 9.72 11.25
CA ALA A 38 -0.23 9.31 9.99
C ALA A 38 -0.93 10.49 9.32
N PHE A 39 -1.12 10.44 8.01
CA PHE A 39 -1.87 11.45 7.27
C PHE A 39 -2.61 10.85 6.07
N ALA A 40 -3.63 11.54 5.63
CA ALA A 40 -4.31 11.29 4.36
C ALA A 40 -4.26 12.55 3.50
N ASP A 41 -4.32 12.40 2.20
CA ASP A 41 -4.54 13.50 1.26
C ASP A 41 -5.72 13.22 0.35
N THR A 42 -6.20 14.25 -0.35
CA THR A 42 -7.25 14.14 -1.37
C THR A 42 -6.87 15.01 -2.57
N PHE A 43 -7.39 14.66 -3.75
CA PHE A 43 -7.16 15.46 -4.95
C PHE A 43 -7.71 16.88 -4.85
N GLN A 44 -8.78 17.07 -4.07
CA GLN A 44 -9.47 18.35 -3.91
C GLN A 44 -8.73 19.31 -3.00
N ASP A 45 -7.97 18.82 -2.03
CA ASP A 45 -7.40 19.63 -0.95
C ASP A 45 -5.90 19.91 -1.10
N LEU A 46 -5.32 19.65 -2.26
CA LEU A 46 -3.90 19.89 -2.55
C LEU A 46 -3.64 21.33 -3.01
N HIS A 47 -4.27 22.31 -2.35
CA HIS A 47 -4.14 23.72 -2.67
C HIS A 47 -2.69 24.20 -2.53
N GLY A 48 -2.19 24.90 -3.57
CA GLY A 48 -0.82 25.44 -3.59
C GLY A 48 0.27 24.41 -3.93
N LEU A 49 0.00 23.11 -3.90
CA LEU A 49 0.94 22.10 -4.39
C LEU A 49 0.90 22.04 -5.92
N LYS A 50 2.07 22.03 -6.54
CA LYS A 50 2.21 21.93 -8.00
C LYS A 50 2.01 20.51 -8.49
N GLN A 51 2.42 19.52 -7.71
CA GLN A 51 2.35 18.08 -8.01
C GLN A 51 1.63 17.35 -6.89
N LEU A 52 1.16 16.13 -7.17
CA LEU A 52 0.74 15.19 -6.13
C LEU A 52 1.97 14.75 -5.31
N PRO A 53 1.87 14.60 -3.98
CA PRO A 53 3.04 14.38 -3.10
C PRO A 53 3.54 12.93 -3.05
N GLY A 54 3.61 12.23 -4.19
CA GLY A 54 3.88 10.79 -4.28
C GLY A 54 5.18 10.35 -3.62
N ILE A 55 6.35 10.87 -4.04
CA ILE A 55 7.64 10.50 -3.42
C ILE A 55 7.69 10.92 -1.95
N ALA A 56 7.06 12.05 -1.60
CA ALA A 56 7.00 12.49 -0.21
C ALA A 56 6.26 11.45 0.65
N ALA A 57 5.07 10.99 0.23
CA ALA A 57 4.31 9.95 0.92
C ALA A 57 5.11 8.63 0.99
N GLN A 58 5.70 8.18 -0.12
CA GLN A 58 6.54 6.97 -0.18
C GLN A 58 7.69 7.02 0.84
N ASN A 59 8.41 8.13 0.91
CA ASN A 59 9.54 8.29 1.82
C ASN A 59 9.12 8.45 3.28
N LEU A 60 8.00 9.11 3.54
CA LEU A 60 7.45 9.26 4.90
C LEU A 60 6.99 7.92 5.46
N MET A 61 6.38 7.05 4.66
CA MET A 61 6.12 5.66 5.05
C MET A 61 7.41 4.91 5.37
N GLY A 62 8.48 5.12 4.61
CA GLY A 62 9.80 4.58 4.94
C GLY A 62 10.39 5.07 6.26
N LYS A 63 9.78 6.09 6.89
CA LYS A 63 10.12 6.63 8.21
C LYS A 63 9.08 6.26 9.28
N GLY A 64 8.14 5.37 8.96
CA GLY A 64 7.11 4.89 9.88
C GLY A 64 5.88 5.80 10.00
N ILE A 65 5.71 6.80 9.12
CA ILE A 65 4.53 7.67 9.09
C ILE A 65 3.47 7.00 8.21
N GLY A 66 2.30 6.74 8.77
CA GLY A 66 1.19 6.11 8.05
C GLY A 66 0.63 6.99 6.95
N PHE A 67 0.16 6.34 5.88
CA PHE A 67 -0.45 7.02 4.75
C PHE A 67 -1.70 6.28 4.26
N GLY A 68 -2.74 7.05 3.89
CA GLY A 68 -3.92 6.58 3.19
C GLY A 68 -4.35 7.63 2.17
N PRO A 69 -4.36 7.30 0.86
CA PRO A 69 -4.78 8.25 -0.18
C PRO A 69 -6.28 8.52 -0.13
N GLU A 70 -6.70 9.54 -0.87
CA GLU A 70 -8.10 9.83 -1.15
C GLU A 70 -8.97 10.06 0.10
N GLY A 71 -8.33 10.55 1.18
CA GLY A 71 -9.00 10.82 2.45
C GLY A 71 -9.23 9.59 3.32
N ASP A 72 -8.62 8.44 3.00
CA ASP A 72 -8.78 7.20 3.77
C ASP A 72 -7.98 7.24 5.08
N TYR A 73 -8.54 7.93 6.06
CA TYR A 73 -7.96 8.05 7.39
C TYR A 73 -7.85 6.71 8.13
N LYS A 74 -8.71 5.73 7.82
CA LYS A 74 -8.67 4.40 8.44
C LYS A 74 -7.41 3.65 8.01
N ILE A 75 -7.14 3.65 6.71
CA ILE A 75 -5.92 3.03 6.17
C ILE A 75 -4.68 3.80 6.58
N SER A 76 -4.73 5.13 6.66
CA SER A 76 -3.59 5.89 7.16
C SER A 76 -3.23 5.50 8.61
N ALA A 77 -4.22 5.36 9.48
CA ALA A 77 -4.02 4.90 10.85
C ALA A 77 -3.55 3.44 10.92
N LEU A 78 -4.19 2.55 10.16
CA LEU A 78 -3.82 1.13 10.09
C LEU A 78 -2.37 0.97 9.60
N SER A 79 -1.97 1.69 8.56
CA SER A 79 -0.60 1.61 8.03
C SER A 79 0.44 2.05 9.06
N ALA A 80 0.17 3.13 9.82
CA ALA A 80 1.05 3.56 10.91
C ALA A 80 1.20 2.48 11.99
N VAL A 81 0.08 1.87 12.41
CA VAL A 81 0.07 0.81 13.43
C VAL A 81 0.85 -0.41 12.95
N LEU A 82 0.56 -0.91 11.75
CA LEU A 82 1.22 -2.11 11.22
C LEU A 82 2.72 -1.88 10.95
N MET A 83 3.11 -0.71 10.47
CA MET A 83 4.53 -0.34 10.36
C MET A 83 5.19 -0.31 11.74
N LYS A 84 4.51 0.20 12.77
CA LYS A 84 5.03 0.19 14.14
C LYS A 84 5.16 -1.23 14.70
N MET A 85 4.22 -2.12 14.42
CA MET A 85 4.28 -3.53 14.82
C MET A 85 5.39 -4.30 14.11
N SER A 86 5.77 -3.87 12.90
CA SER A 86 6.86 -4.49 12.13
C SER A 86 8.25 -3.94 12.45
N GLU A 87 8.37 -2.95 13.33
CA GLU A 87 9.66 -2.38 13.72
C GLU A 87 10.63 -3.46 14.25
N GLY A 88 11.83 -3.52 13.67
CA GLY A 88 12.85 -4.51 14.03
C GLY A 88 12.62 -5.92 13.45
N LYS A 89 11.54 -6.16 12.72
CA LYS A 89 11.33 -7.39 11.96
C LYS A 89 11.87 -7.23 10.54
N GLU A 90 12.35 -8.32 9.95
CA GLU A 90 12.71 -8.33 8.52
C GLU A 90 11.46 -8.32 7.66
N GLY A 91 11.51 -7.61 6.52
CA GLY A 91 10.42 -7.51 5.57
C GLY A 91 9.97 -6.07 5.31
N ALA A 92 8.89 -5.94 4.57
CA ALA A 92 8.27 -4.66 4.19
C ALA A 92 6.87 -4.57 4.76
N THR A 93 6.45 -3.36 5.13
CA THR A 93 5.07 -3.06 5.55
C THR A 93 4.69 -1.68 5.02
N GLY A 94 3.49 -1.55 4.47
CA GLY A 94 2.98 -0.25 4.05
C GLY A 94 1.74 -0.33 3.17
N PHE A 95 1.24 0.84 2.81
CA PHE A 95 0.06 1.01 1.99
C PHE A 95 0.23 0.42 0.58
N ILE A 96 -0.82 -0.21 0.10
CA ILE A 96 -1.04 -0.56 -1.30
C ILE A 96 -2.54 -0.40 -1.66
N GLU A 97 -2.81 -0.39 -2.96
CA GLU A 97 -4.16 -0.57 -3.51
C GLU A 97 -4.19 -1.85 -4.34
N ASP A 98 -5.23 -2.69 -4.18
CA ASP A 98 -5.49 -3.76 -5.14
C ASP A 98 -6.02 -3.13 -6.44
N TYR A 99 -5.10 -2.99 -7.39
CA TYR A 99 -5.24 -2.11 -8.55
C TYR A 99 -5.94 -2.79 -9.72
N THR A 100 -5.64 -4.05 -9.97
CA THR A 100 -6.29 -4.85 -11.01
C THR A 100 -5.96 -6.33 -10.90
N TYR A 101 -6.78 -7.16 -11.54
CA TYR A 101 -6.64 -8.61 -11.56
C TYR A 101 -6.28 -9.11 -12.96
N ASP A 102 -5.32 -10.03 -13.05
CA ASP A 102 -5.11 -10.87 -14.23
C ASP A 102 -5.90 -12.18 -14.01
N LEU A 103 -6.96 -12.36 -14.76
CA LEU A 103 -7.87 -13.52 -14.64
C LEU A 103 -7.53 -14.62 -15.64
N THR A 104 -6.32 -14.61 -16.22
CA THR A 104 -5.88 -15.65 -17.15
C THR A 104 -5.84 -17.00 -16.43
N PRO A 105 -6.62 -18.03 -16.88
CA PRO A 105 -6.72 -19.30 -16.18
C PRO A 105 -5.36 -19.97 -15.93
N GLY A 106 -5.09 -20.32 -14.67
CA GLY A 106 -3.83 -20.92 -14.20
C GLY A 106 -2.67 -19.92 -14.03
N GLN A 107 -2.92 -18.62 -14.26
CA GLN A 107 -1.94 -17.53 -14.09
C GLN A 107 -2.53 -16.37 -13.32
N GLU A 108 -3.63 -16.59 -12.63
CA GLU A 108 -4.36 -15.55 -11.93
C GLU A 108 -3.47 -14.86 -10.90
N LEU A 109 -3.46 -13.53 -10.97
CA LEU A 109 -2.65 -12.65 -10.12
C LEU A 109 -3.38 -11.35 -9.83
N GLU A 110 -3.04 -10.76 -8.74
CA GLU A 110 -3.41 -9.39 -8.39
C GLU A 110 -2.19 -8.49 -8.56
N LEU A 111 -2.40 -7.36 -9.22
CA LEU A 111 -1.45 -6.25 -9.24
C LEU A 111 -1.82 -5.29 -8.13
N ALA A 112 -0.98 -5.20 -7.14
CA ALA A 112 -1.03 -4.17 -6.12
C ALA A 112 -0.13 -3.01 -6.50
N SER A 113 -0.69 -1.82 -6.49
CA SER A 113 0.01 -0.60 -6.87
C SER A 113 -0.65 0.59 -6.17
N HIS A 114 -0.36 1.75 -6.60
CA HIS A 114 -1.09 3.01 -6.58
C HIS A 114 -0.43 3.93 -7.59
N MET A 115 -1.09 5.02 -7.94
CA MET A 115 -0.54 5.91 -8.98
C MET A 115 0.82 6.51 -8.59
N LEU A 116 1.16 6.64 -7.30
CA LEU A 116 2.41 7.23 -6.82
C LEU A 116 2.97 6.63 -5.52
N GLU A 117 2.14 6.17 -4.57
CA GLU A 117 2.48 6.21 -3.15
C GLU A 117 2.92 4.88 -2.52
N VAL A 118 3.01 3.80 -3.27
CA VAL A 118 3.50 2.52 -2.71
C VAL A 118 4.94 2.67 -2.17
N PRO A 119 5.21 2.28 -0.91
CA PRO A 119 6.49 2.60 -0.27
C PRO A 119 7.66 1.78 -0.83
N PRO A 120 8.87 2.38 -0.90
CA PRO A 120 10.06 1.75 -1.46
C PRO A 120 10.58 0.56 -0.64
N ALA A 121 10.05 0.30 0.55
CA ALA A 121 10.35 -0.91 1.32
C ALA A 121 10.02 -2.21 0.54
N PHE A 122 9.04 -2.14 -0.36
CA PHE A 122 8.67 -3.28 -1.22
C PHE A 122 9.56 -3.45 -2.46
N ALA A 123 10.53 -2.59 -2.71
CA ALA A 123 11.32 -2.66 -3.94
C ALA A 123 12.27 -3.87 -3.93
N ALA A 124 12.16 -4.74 -4.93
CA ALA A 124 13.07 -5.88 -5.12
C ALA A 124 14.49 -5.43 -5.53
N THR A 125 14.59 -4.25 -6.13
CA THR A 125 15.86 -3.64 -6.56
C THR A 125 15.81 -2.14 -6.26
N LYS A 126 16.94 -1.46 -6.43
CA LYS A 126 17.03 -0.01 -6.22
C LYS A 126 15.98 0.71 -7.09
N PRO A 127 15.01 1.45 -6.49
CA PRO A 127 13.99 2.16 -7.25
C PRO A 127 14.54 3.22 -8.20
N GLU A 128 13.82 3.43 -9.29
CA GLU A 128 14.10 4.50 -10.25
C GLU A 128 13.22 5.71 -9.97
N ILE A 129 13.76 6.92 -10.14
CA ILE A 129 12.96 8.14 -10.19
C ILE A 129 12.79 8.57 -11.63
N ASP A 130 11.54 8.75 -12.05
CA ASP A 130 11.22 9.39 -13.31
C ASP A 130 10.11 10.43 -13.17
N VAL A 131 9.97 11.31 -14.16
CA VAL A 131 8.92 12.33 -14.23
C VAL A 131 8.07 12.03 -15.45
N ILE A 132 6.89 11.48 -15.19
CA ILE A 132 6.02 10.95 -16.24
C ILE A 132 4.65 11.62 -16.10
N PRO A 133 3.98 11.98 -17.21
CA PRO A 133 2.66 12.56 -17.20
C PRO A 133 1.66 11.76 -16.36
N LEU A 134 0.86 12.48 -15.59
CA LEU A 134 -0.24 11.94 -14.81
C LEU A 134 -1.49 12.76 -15.09
N GLY A 135 -2.47 12.14 -15.75
CA GLY A 135 -3.72 12.81 -16.16
C GLY A 135 -4.75 12.98 -15.05
N ILE A 136 -4.37 12.82 -13.78
CA ILE A 136 -5.24 12.87 -12.61
C ILE A 136 -4.85 14.05 -11.70
N GLY A 137 -5.84 14.65 -11.03
CA GLY A 137 -5.64 15.73 -10.06
C GLY A 137 -5.33 17.11 -10.64
N GLY A 138 -5.20 17.25 -11.96
CA GLY A 138 -4.99 18.56 -12.61
C GLY A 138 -3.70 19.28 -12.20
N LYS A 139 -2.66 18.52 -11.80
CA LYS A 139 -1.37 19.02 -11.35
C LYS A 139 -0.29 18.84 -12.41
N GLU A 140 0.90 19.43 -12.17
CA GLU A 140 2.08 19.19 -13.01
C GLU A 140 2.54 17.74 -12.91
N ASP A 141 3.27 17.25 -13.92
CA ASP A 141 3.82 15.90 -13.96
C ASP A 141 4.67 15.60 -12.72
N PRO A 142 4.30 14.63 -11.90
CA PRO A 142 5.02 14.34 -10.66
C PRO A 142 6.27 13.49 -10.92
N ALA A 143 7.32 13.74 -10.14
CA ALA A 143 8.35 12.74 -9.99
C ALA A 143 7.84 11.59 -9.11
N ARG A 144 8.12 10.36 -9.52
CA ARG A 144 7.65 9.13 -8.86
C ARG A 144 8.72 8.06 -8.79
N LEU A 145 8.59 7.16 -7.83
CA LEU A 145 9.41 5.95 -7.76
C LEU A 145 8.76 4.83 -8.59
N ILE A 146 9.61 4.17 -9.38
CA ILE A 146 9.23 3.04 -10.23
C ILE A 146 10.07 1.84 -9.81
N PHE A 147 9.42 0.71 -9.51
CA PHE A 147 10.09 -0.54 -9.14
C PHE A 147 9.14 -1.73 -9.24
N ASP A 148 9.73 -2.92 -9.34
CA ASP A 148 9.03 -4.19 -9.15
C ASP A 148 9.17 -4.65 -7.71
N GLY A 149 8.14 -5.34 -7.19
CA GLY A 149 8.03 -5.74 -5.80
C GLY A 149 8.89 -6.94 -5.43
N VAL A 150 9.14 -7.07 -4.12
CA VAL A 150 9.71 -8.26 -3.48
C VAL A 150 8.79 -9.47 -3.63
N THR A 151 9.31 -10.67 -3.33
CA THR A 151 8.57 -11.93 -3.36
C THR A 151 8.60 -12.59 -1.99
N GLY A 152 7.66 -13.50 -1.74
CA GLY A 152 7.59 -14.28 -0.50
C GLY A 152 6.20 -14.29 0.12
N ASP A 153 6.07 -14.96 1.25
CA ASP A 153 4.82 -14.95 2.01
C ASP A 153 4.57 -13.59 2.65
N GLY A 154 3.31 -13.24 2.78
CA GLY A 154 2.87 -11.99 3.42
C GLY A 154 1.40 -12.02 3.78
N ILE A 155 0.94 -10.90 4.28
CA ILE A 155 -0.47 -10.64 4.59
C ILE A 155 -0.94 -9.36 3.93
N GLN A 156 -2.20 -9.34 3.53
CA GLN A 156 -2.94 -8.13 3.15
C GLN A 156 -3.95 -7.83 4.26
N VAL A 157 -4.00 -6.59 4.72
CA VAL A 157 -4.87 -6.18 5.83
C VAL A 157 -5.62 -4.91 5.46
N THR A 158 -6.93 -4.89 5.64
CA THR A 158 -7.73 -3.67 5.54
C THR A 158 -8.59 -3.47 6.78
N MET A 159 -9.07 -2.25 6.98
CA MET A 159 -10.02 -1.90 8.03
C MET A 159 -11.22 -1.20 7.40
N VAL A 160 -12.40 -1.77 7.59
CA VAL A 160 -13.65 -1.27 7.04
C VAL A 160 -14.60 -0.79 8.14
N ASP A 161 -15.39 0.21 7.82
CA ASP A 161 -16.40 0.78 8.70
C ASP A 161 -17.71 0.01 8.48
N MET A 162 -18.20 -0.64 9.53
CA MET A 162 -19.45 -1.42 9.52
C MET A 162 -20.64 -0.59 10.06
N GLY A 163 -20.43 0.69 10.34
CA GLY A 163 -21.44 1.63 10.83
C GLY A 163 -21.38 1.83 12.34
N ASP A 164 -21.40 0.76 13.13
CA ASP A 164 -21.34 0.78 14.59
C ASP A 164 -20.00 0.28 15.16
N HIS A 165 -19.17 -0.34 14.34
CA HIS A 165 -17.84 -0.85 14.69
C HIS A 165 -16.90 -0.88 13.48
N PHE A 166 -15.62 -1.13 13.72
CA PHE A 166 -14.64 -1.43 12.68
C PHE A 166 -14.41 -2.93 12.57
N ARG A 167 -14.25 -3.39 11.33
CA ARG A 167 -13.84 -4.75 10.99
C ARG A 167 -12.44 -4.72 10.38
N ILE A 168 -11.56 -5.57 10.86
CA ILE A 168 -10.29 -5.89 10.21
C ILE A 168 -10.46 -7.14 9.39
N ILE A 169 -9.97 -7.12 8.15
CA ILE A 169 -9.88 -8.29 7.28
C ILE A 169 -8.40 -8.51 7.03
N CYS A 170 -7.92 -9.73 7.30
CA CYS A 170 -6.54 -10.13 7.13
C CYS A 170 -6.46 -11.39 6.27
N ALA A 171 -5.82 -11.29 5.11
CA ALA A 171 -5.64 -12.40 4.19
C ALA A 171 -4.17 -12.79 4.07
N ASP A 172 -3.86 -14.09 4.12
CA ASP A 172 -2.55 -14.59 3.70
C ASP A 172 -2.41 -14.48 2.18
N ILE A 173 -1.27 -13.99 1.75
CA ILE A 173 -0.92 -13.80 0.34
C ILE A 173 0.46 -14.36 0.03
N GLU A 174 0.70 -14.67 -1.24
CA GLU A 174 2.01 -14.96 -1.78
C GLU A 174 2.41 -13.87 -2.76
N LEU A 175 3.42 -13.07 -2.40
CA LEU A 175 4.00 -12.10 -3.32
C LEU A 175 4.88 -12.82 -4.32
N VAL A 176 4.68 -12.54 -5.60
CA VAL A 176 5.36 -13.22 -6.71
C VAL A 176 6.10 -12.23 -7.60
N LYS A 177 7.09 -12.76 -8.31
CA LYS A 177 7.82 -11.96 -9.30
C LYS A 177 6.87 -11.52 -10.42
N GLN A 178 7.00 -10.27 -10.86
CA GLN A 178 6.26 -9.75 -12.01
C GLN A 178 6.49 -10.63 -13.24
N PRO A 179 5.42 -11.19 -13.86
CA PRO A 179 5.56 -12.20 -14.92
C PRO A 179 6.02 -11.60 -16.27
N LYS A 180 5.74 -10.32 -16.48
CA LYS A 180 6.04 -9.62 -17.75
C LYS A 180 6.36 -8.14 -17.50
N PRO A 181 7.20 -7.49 -18.33
CA PRO A 181 7.41 -6.05 -18.24
C PRO A 181 6.10 -5.27 -18.46
N MET A 182 5.92 -4.19 -17.72
CA MET A 182 4.75 -3.30 -17.82
C MET A 182 5.18 -1.85 -18.12
N PRO A 183 5.73 -1.57 -19.33
CA PRO A 183 6.29 -0.24 -19.64
C PRO A 183 5.25 0.88 -19.71
N LYS A 184 3.97 0.53 -19.84
CA LYS A 184 2.85 1.48 -19.84
C LYS A 184 2.29 1.76 -18.44
N LEU A 185 2.82 1.09 -17.41
CA LEU A 185 2.46 1.29 -16.02
C LEU A 185 3.71 1.71 -15.22
N PRO A 186 4.15 2.97 -15.34
CA PRO A 186 5.39 3.46 -14.75
C PRO A 186 5.19 3.87 -13.28
N VAL A 187 4.89 2.89 -12.44
CA VAL A 187 4.66 3.02 -11.00
C VAL A 187 5.35 1.89 -10.24
N ALA A 188 5.27 1.89 -8.93
CA ALA A 188 5.61 0.71 -8.13
C ALA A 188 4.59 -0.41 -8.39
N ARG A 189 5.05 -1.65 -8.60
CA ARG A 189 4.21 -2.79 -8.96
C ARG A 189 4.55 -3.97 -8.08
N ILE A 190 3.57 -4.42 -7.30
CA ILE A 190 3.67 -5.60 -6.45
C ILE A 190 2.68 -6.61 -6.99
N MET A 191 3.12 -7.85 -7.19
CA MET A 191 2.25 -8.91 -7.70
C MET A 191 2.04 -9.94 -6.59
N TYR A 192 0.81 -10.37 -6.37
CA TYR A 192 0.52 -11.43 -5.41
C TYR A 192 -0.74 -12.21 -5.76
N ARG A 193 -0.96 -13.27 -5.03
CA ARG A 193 -2.20 -14.03 -5.03
C ARG A 193 -2.61 -14.32 -3.59
N HIS A 194 -3.91 -14.33 -3.35
CA HIS A 194 -4.47 -14.77 -2.08
C HIS A 194 -4.34 -16.29 -1.90
N LYS A 195 -4.22 -16.72 -0.64
CA LYS A 195 -4.33 -18.13 -0.26
C LYS A 195 -5.78 -18.48 0.12
N PRO A 196 -6.22 -19.75 -0.05
CA PRO A 196 -5.48 -20.93 -0.50
C PRO A 196 -5.19 -20.94 -2.01
N ASN A 197 -5.96 -20.16 -2.76
CA ASN A 197 -5.78 -19.89 -4.18
C ASN A 197 -6.47 -18.59 -4.53
N PHE A 198 -6.13 -18.04 -5.69
CA PHE A 198 -6.63 -16.74 -6.13
C PHE A 198 -8.17 -16.64 -6.07
N GLN A 199 -8.88 -17.66 -6.58
CA GLN A 199 -10.35 -17.61 -6.70
C GLN A 199 -11.04 -17.56 -5.33
N ILE A 200 -10.69 -18.51 -4.44
CA ILE A 200 -11.30 -18.57 -3.10
C ILE A 200 -10.88 -17.38 -2.25
N GLY A 201 -9.60 -17.07 -2.22
CA GLY A 201 -9.09 -16.00 -1.37
C GLY A 201 -9.59 -14.61 -1.77
N THR A 202 -9.60 -14.29 -3.07
CA THR A 202 -10.14 -13.02 -3.57
C THR A 202 -11.66 -12.93 -3.38
N ALA A 203 -12.40 -14.04 -3.62
CA ALA A 203 -13.83 -14.08 -3.32
C ALA A 203 -14.09 -13.87 -1.82
N ALA A 204 -13.32 -14.53 -0.95
CA ALA A 204 -13.42 -14.35 0.50
C ALA A 204 -13.16 -12.91 0.93
N TRP A 205 -12.13 -12.26 0.36
CA TRP A 205 -11.84 -10.85 0.57
C TRP A 205 -13.04 -9.97 0.22
N CYS A 206 -13.61 -10.14 -0.98
CA CYS A 206 -14.78 -9.39 -1.42
C CYS A 206 -16.01 -9.64 -0.53
N TYR A 207 -16.31 -10.90 -0.19
CA TYR A 207 -17.46 -11.24 0.65
C TYR A 207 -17.30 -10.76 2.11
N ALA A 208 -16.08 -10.68 2.61
CA ALA A 208 -15.80 -10.10 3.93
C ALA A 208 -15.98 -8.57 3.97
N GLY A 209 -16.10 -7.92 2.81
CA GLY A 209 -16.19 -6.47 2.67
C GLY A 209 -14.81 -5.81 2.45
N GLY A 210 -13.83 -6.57 1.96
CA GLY A 210 -12.46 -6.08 1.71
C GLY A 210 -12.45 -4.86 0.80
N ALA A 211 -11.74 -3.83 1.24
CA ALA A 211 -11.56 -2.59 0.48
C ALA A 211 -10.35 -2.70 -0.45
N HIS A 212 -10.33 -1.89 -1.52
CA HIS A 212 -9.18 -1.81 -2.42
C HIS A 212 -7.96 -1.13 -1.78
N HIS A 213 -8.16 -0.21 -0.84
CA HIS A 213 -7.08 0.31 -0.01
C HIS A 213 -6.76 -0.69 1.10
N SER A 214 -5.51 -1.04 1.23
CA SER A 214 -5.05 -1.99 2.25
C SER A 214 -3.59 -1.74 2.64
N VAL A 215 -3.12 -2.51 3.60
CA VAL A 215 -1.72 -2.56 4.02
C VAL A 215 -1.21 -3.96 3.76
N VAL A 216 -0.14 -4.08 3.00
CA VAL A 216 0.59 -5.35 2.84
C VAL A 216 1.75 -5.39 3.83
N SER A 217 2.03 -6.58 4.35
CA SER A 217 3.22 -6.83 5.15
C SER A 217 3.82 -8.19 4.84
N THR A 218 5.14 -8.22 4.65
CA THR A 218 5.95 -9.44 4.63
C THR A 218 6.70 -9.65 5.96
N ALA A 219 6.49 -8.75 6.92
CA ALA A 219 7.11 -8.78 8.25
C ALA A 219 6.15 -9.28 9.35
N LEU A 220 4.84 -9.18 9.11
CA LEU A 220 3.78 -9.57 10.06
C LEU A 220 3.06 -10.81 9.59
N THR A 221 2.40 -11.48 10.53
CA THR A 221 1.60 -12.70 10.33
C THR A 221 0.14 -12.46 10.71
N ARG A 222 -0.77 -13.38 10.32
CA ARG A 222 -2.16 -13.37 10.81
C ARG A 222 -2.25 -13.37 12.35
N ASP A 223 -1.33 -14.06 13.02
CA ASP A 223 -1.31 -14.12 14.49
C ASP A 223 -0.99 -12.76 15.12
N ASP A 224 -0.09 -11.98 14.51
CA ASP A 224 0.18 -10.60 14.92
C ASP A 224 -1.10 -9.75 14.82
N ILE A 225 -1.85 -9.88 13.74
CA ILE A 225 -3.10 -9.15 13.53
C ILE A 225 -4.20 -9.65 14.48
N ALA A 226 -4.28 -10.97 14.72
CA ALA A 226 -5.22 -11.53 15.68
C ALA A 226 -4.96 -11.04 17.11
N MET A 227 -3.70 -10.88 17.48
CA MET A 227 -3.33 -10.28 18.76
C MET A 227 -3.76 -8.81 18.82
N PHE A 228 -3.49 -8.03 17.79
CA PHE A 228 -3.90 -6.63 17.70
C PHE A 228 -5.43 -6.48 17.82
N ALA A 229 -6.19 -7.24 17.04
CA ALA A 229 -7.65 -7.21 17.05
C ALA A 229 -8.22 -7.56 18.44
N ARG A 230 -7.62 -8.56 19.12
CA ARG A 230 -8.01 -8.95 20.49
C ARG A 230 -7.76 -7.83 21.49
N LEU A 231 -6.60 -7.16 21.40
CA LEU A 231 -6.24 -6.07 22.32
C LEU A 231 -7.11 -4.83 22.14
N THR A 232 -7.56 -4.58 20.93
CA THR A 232 -8.40 -3.42 20.59
C THR A 232 -9.91 -3.71 20.66
N GLY A 233 -10.30 -4.99 20.81
CA GLY A 233 -11.70 -5.40 20.74
C GLY A 233 -12.32 -5.24 19.35
N THR A 234 -11.49 -5.22 18.28
CA THR A 234 -11.95 -5.03 16.90
C THR A 234 -12.36 -6.37 16.30
N GLU A 235 -13.43 -6.39 15.51
CA GLU A 235 -13.82 -7.57 14.75
C GLU A 235 -12.71 -7.96 13.77
N LEU A 236 -12.43 -9.27 13.65
CA LEU A 236 -11.43 -9.80 12.73
C LEU A 236 -12.02 -10.92 11.88
N ILE A 237 -11.82 -10.81 10.56
CA ILE A 237 -11.98 -11.92 9.61
C ILE A 237 -10.58 -12.30 9.10
N THR A 238 -10.28 -13.59 9.11
CA THR A 238 -9.03 -14.14 8.58
C THR A 238 -9.31 -15.00 7.36
N ILE A 239 -8.44 -14.89 6.35
CA ILE A 239 -8.48 -15.62 5.09
C ILE A 239 -7.10 -16.25 4.89
N GLY A 240 -7.03 -17.53 4.54
CA GLY A 240 -5.75 -18.21 4.36
C GLY A 240 -5.91 -19.65 3.85
N GLU A 241 -4.88 -20.48 4.05
CA GLU A 241 -4.83 -21.87 3.57
C GLU A 241 -6.02 -22.73 4.02
N ASP A 242 -6.62 -22.38 5.15
CA ASP A 242 -7.75 -23.07 5.77
C ASP A 242 -9.12 -22.54 5.29
N THR A 243 -9.16 -21.50 4.47
CA THR A 243 -10.39 -20.90 3.94
C THR A 243 -10.97 -21.78 2.84
N THR A 244 -12.26 -22.10 2.97
CA THR A 244 -12.98 -22.95 2.02
C THR A 244 -14.10 -22.20 1.32
N GLU A 245 -14.61 -22.73 0.21
CA GLU A 245 -15.78 -22.18 -0.48
C GLU A 245 -17.01 -22.08 0.44
N ALA A 246 -17.17 -23.02 1.39
CA ALA A 246 -18.25 -22.99 2.37
C ALA A 246 -18.17 -21.82 3.36
N ASP A 247 -16.99 -21.23 3.55
CA ASP A 247 -16.79 -20.08 4.44
C ASP A 247 -17.23 -18.76 3.79
N LEU A 248 -17.28 -18.69 2.46
CA LEU A 248 -17.67 -17.48 1.73
C LEU A 248 -19.06 -16.99 2.13
N GLN A 249 -20.03 -17.91 2.30
CA GLN A 249 -21.38 -17.55 2.74
C GLN A 249 -21.40 -17.00 4.16
N LYS A 250 -20.55 -17.49 5.05
CA LYS A 250 -20.45 -17.02 6.43
C LYS A 250 -19.89 -15.58 6.50
N PHE A 251 -18.96 -15.24 5.60
CA PHE A 251 -18.41 -13.87 5.54
C PHE A 251 -19.44 -12.85 5.08
N PHE A 252 -20.27 -13.22 4.11
CA PHE A 252 -21.34 -12.37 3.60
C PHE A 252 -22.47 -12.12 4.60
N MET A 253 -22.74 -13.05 5.51
CA MET A 253 -23.86 -13.00 6.47
C MET A 253 -23.50 -12.30 7.80
N LYS A 254 -22.26 -11.89 7.98
CA LYS A 254 -21.79 -11.16 9.16
C LYS A 254 -21.78 -9.67 8.89
#